data_ca0abd1cbbfbf854177fe66fb00022ab
#
_entry.id   ca0abd1cbbfbf854177fe66fb00022ab
#
_cell.length_a   1.000
_cell.length_b   1.000
_cell.length_c   1.000
_cell.angle_alpha   90.00
_cell.angle_beta   90.00
_cell.angle_gamma   90.00
#
_symmetry.space_group_name_H-M   'P 1'
#
loop_
_entity.id
_entity.type
_entity.pdbx_description
1 polymer ?
#
loop_
_entity_poly.entity_id
_entity_poly.type
_entity_poly.pdbx_seq_one_letter_code
_entity_poly.pdbx_strand_id
1 'polypeptide(L)'
;MGLRTDSQLTVSGSVQERAMNNNAKMQWFRVIVVFIVCLATVSLFFASRLFEENYNYAIEQMHSYNEAWYANNINTVGSDFSPRLFANLSMSMLTHIAGGNWNNAAHFLVILNYILFAIAFTFITVKNLNSYRPLAGFIVTMAGMTGCLISLAFPLNAAYDVFLGTATPFALMAIMSALSDRPNWNFIWIMLAVSELMHVHEGLWGGFIVGVIWLADSFSNKRILWKCLRALPIYIASVLFVVLPSLVNSTPVDEALFTRIYVFIRVPHHLLVSHWNRHMVIFSGMLLLGALYVLFRTCKPSRSRNRTVIFASLLAAWVLLIAAEYVFTEKFSISAVATMYIPKALKYITFIAAVVYCKYGLAKIEEKNYLQGLALISILFLPYSKPGFAYAAVALLIIYAIIEKWDIDRKLFIQNADSSLKDICYLYAMLLAAWRIHPSGKLLLIVLLVFLLDYLVCQLRSDKLKKALSVYGILVLAVTAGTGVLYNITGGHRAAFISGDQFVKSAVGNSIWDLAKSFEQITGPDAMFLADPDDRAANAFQLVSHRSCYRLYKNMPSNKNSVIRWYQDIVKARKVIRGSAGELYDYMNDINLQYVLLKANRFDELAKSPHFELMLKNHDYVMFKRK
;
A
#
# COMPACT_ATOMS: atom_id res chain seq x y z
N MET A 1 73.26 -9.31 6.73
CA MET A 1 72.29 -8.84 5.75
C MET A 1 71.34 -9.98 5.41
N GLY A 2 70.19 -10.01 6.04
CA GLY A 2 69.21 -11.10 5.84
C GLY A 2 68.20 -10.68 4.78
N LEU A 3 68.13 -11.41 3.70
CA LEU A 3 67.11 -11.34 2.67
C LEU A 3 65.76 -11.79 3.30
N ARG A 4 64.89 -10.86 3.65
CA ARG A 4 63.49 -11.18 3.93
C ARG A 4 62.82 -11.50 2.60
N THR A 5 62.42 -12.75 2.48
CA THR A 5 61.75 -13.27 1.27
C THR A 5 60.39 -12.65 1.07
N ASP A 6 60.14 -12.06 -0.11
CA ASP A 6 58.87 -11.47 -0.61
C ASP A 6 57.66 -12.45 -0.59
N SER A 7 57.87 -13.71 -0.28
CA SER A 7 56.84 -14.75 -0.22
C SER A 7 55.87 -14.62 0.97
N GLN A 8 56.26 -13.92 2.06
CA GLN A 8 55.35 -13.75 3.22
C GLN A 8 54.34 -12.61 3.02
N LEU A 9 54.65 -11.62 2.18
CA LEU A 9 53.74 -10.50 1.89
C LEU A 9 52.58 -10.90 0.94
N THR A 10 52.83 -11.80 0.01
CA THR A 10 51.81 -12.30 -0.94
C THR A 10 50.79 -13.25 -0.31
N VAL A 11 51.20 -14.07 0.69
CA VAL A 11 50.32 -14.98 1.40
C VAL A 11 49.35 -14.21 2.32
N SER A 12 49.79 -13.13 2.98
CA SER A 12 48.92 -12.33 3.85
C SER A 12 47.84 -11.59 3.06
N GLY A 13 48.16 -11.10 1.87
CA GLY A 13 47.22 -10.40 0.97
C GLY A 13 46.09 -11.34 0.49
N SER A 14 46.45 -12.57 0.08
CA SER A 14 45.46 -13.54 -0.40
C SER A 14 44.52 -14.06 0.70
N VAL A 15 45.02 -14.19 1.93
CA VAL A 15 44.19 -14.58 3.10
C VAL A 15 43.23 -13.45 3.48
N GLN A 16 43.71 -12.21 3.46
CA GLN A 16 42.88 -11.02 3.78
C GLN A 16 41.82 -10.79 2.72
N GLU A 17 42.13 -10.95 1.45
CA GLU A 17 41.20 -10.87 0.34
C GLU A 17 40.12 -11.97 0.37
N ARG A 18 40.52 -13.22 0.68
CA ARG A 18 39.57 -14.32 0.90
C ARG A 18 38.66 -14.10 2.12
N ALA A 19 39.18 -13.56 3.21
CA ALA A 19 38.38 -13.21 4.40
C ALA A 19 37.37 -12.09 4.10
N MET A 20 37.79 -11.03 3.36
CA MET A 20 36.90 -9.97 2.92
C MET A 20 35.80 -10.49 1.97
N ASN A 21 36.16 -11.35 1.02
CA ASN A 21 35.19 -11.93 0.07
C ASN A 21 34.18 -12.84 0.78
N ASN A 22 34.62 -13.62 1.78
CA ASN A 22 33.72 -14.47 2.59
C ASN A 22 32.78 -13.62 3.45
N ASN A 23 33.23 -12.50 4.01
CA ASN A 23 32.37 -11.58 4.77
C ASN A 23 31.31 -10.93 3.86
N ALA A 24 31.69 -10.51 2.65
CA ALA A 24 30.76 -9.96 1.68
C ALA A 24 29.70 -10.99 1.25
N LYS A 25 30.10 -12.24 0.96
CA LYS A 25 29.17 -13.32 0.61
C LYS A 25 28.21 -13.63 1.76
N MET A 26 28.68 -13.62 3.01
CA MET A 26 27.83 -13.83 4.18
C MET A 26 26.82 -12.68 4.38
N GLN A 27 27.20 -11.43 4.11
CA GLN A 27 26.28 -10.31 4.18
C GLN A 27 25.18 -10.41 3.10
N TRP A 28 25.54 -10.72 1.86
CA TRP A 28 24.56 -10.96 0.80
C TRP A 28 23.58 -12.08 1.14
N PHE A 29 24.07 -13.18 1.66
CA PHE A 29 23.22 -14.27 2.10
C PHE A 29 22.20 -13.81 3.15
N ARG A 30 22.63 -13.03 4.16
CA ARG A 30 21.71 -12.47 5.17
C ARG A 30 20.67 -11.53 4.58
N VAL A 31 21.05 -10.70 3.61
CA VAL A 31 20.10 -9.83 2.88
C VAL A 31 19.03 -10.66 2.17
N ILE A 32 19.43 -11.73 1.50
CA ILE A 32 18.48 -12.64 0.83
C ILE A 32 17.51 -13.27 1.83
N VAL A 33 18.00 -13.72 3.00
CA VAL A 33 17.13 -14.28 4.05
C VAL A 33 16.13 -13.24 4.56
N VAL A 34 16.57 -12.02 4.83
CA VAL A 34 15.68 -10.91 5.22
C VAL A 34 14.64 -10.64 4.14
N PHE A 35 15.03 -10.62 2.88
CA PHE A 35 14.11 -10.45 1.75
C PHE A 35 13.04 -11.54 1.70
N ILE A 36 13.42 -12.80 1.85
CA ILE A 36 12.48 -13.92 1.84
C ILE A 36 11.49 -13.83 3.01
N VAL A 37 11.97 -13.44 4.20
CA VAL A 37 11.09 -13.21 5.36
C VAL A 37 10.13 -12.06 5.10
N CYS A 38 10.61 -10.94 4.55
CA CYS A 38 9.75 -9.82 4.18
C CYS A 38 8.70 -10.25 3.14
N LEU A 39 9.11 -11.00 2.10
CA LEU A 39 8.21 -11.49 1.06
C LEU A 39 7.15 -12.45 1.64
N ALA A 40 7.55 -13.39 2.48
CA ALA A 40 6.64 -14.30 3.15
C ALA A 40 5.63 -13.53 4.01
N THR A 41 6.11 -12.53 4.76
CA THR A 41 5.26 -11.72 5.62
C THR A 41 4.28 -10.86 4.81
N VAL A 42 4.74 -10.20 3.75
CA VAL A 42 3.89 -9.42 2.84
C VAL A 42 2.81 -10.30 2.23
N SER A 43 3.16 -11.48 1.72
CA SER A 43 2.23 -12.37 1.05
C SER A 43 1.10 -12.89 1.94
N LEU A 44 1.32 -12.96 3.26
CA LEU A 44 0.28 -13.36 4.23
C LEU A 44 -0.77 -12.30 4.48
N PHE A 45 -0.40 -11.03 4.33
CA PHE A 45 -1.31 -9.92 4.57
C PHE A 45 -2.31 -9.69 3.45
N PHE A 46 -1.94 -10.06 2.24
CA PHE A 46 -2.72 -9.77 1.05
C PHE A 46 -3.66 -10.91 0.71
N ALA A 47 -4.63 -11.16 1.58
CA ALA A 47 -5.73 -12.04 1.27
C ALA A 47 -6.86 -11.32 0.52
N SER A 48 -7.35 -11.94 -0.52
CA SER A 48 -8.72 -11.89 -1.08
C SER A 48 -9.41 -10.55 -1.46
N ARG A 49 -8.88 -9.37 -1.15
CA ARG A 49 -9.50 -8.08 -1.55
C ARG A 49 -9.10 -7.58 -2.94
N LEU A 50 -8.35 -8.36 -3.67
CA LEU A 50 -7.68 -8.04 -4.93
C LEU A 50 -8.58 -7.43 -6.01
N PHE A 51 -9.87 -7.74 -6.01
CA PHE A 51 -10.73 -7.40 -7.14
C PHE A 51 -11.67 -6.22 -6.88
N GLU A 52 -12.17 -6.03 -5.68
CA GLU A 52 -13.24 -5.04 -5.45
C GLU A 52 -12.81 -3.58 -5.69
N GLU A 53 -11.53 -3.27 -5.51
CA GLU A 53 -11.03 -1.89 -5.64
C GLU A 53 -10.33 -1.62 -6.99
N ASN A 54 -9.73 -2.62 -7.62
CA ASN A 54 -9.08 -2.48 -8.93
C ASN A 54 -10.05 -2.26 -10.08
N TYR A 55 -11.28 -2.71 -9.95
CA TYR A 55 -12.32 -2.53 -10.96
C TYR A 55 -12.61 -1.07 -11.30
N ASN A 56 -12.38 -0.15 -10.38
CA ASN A 56 -12.65 1.26 -10.60
C ASN A 56 -11.76 1.88 -11.69
N TYR A 57 -10.56 1.32 -11.91
CA TYR A 57 -9.58 1.81 -12.88
C TYR A 57 -9.45 0.91 -14.10
N ALA A 58 -9.94 -0.31 -14.02
CA ALA A 58 -9.84 -1.31 -15.07
C ALA A 58 -10.46 -0.84 -16.39
N ILE A 59 -11.54 -0.06 -16.33
CA ILE A 59 -12.25 0.45 -17.50
C ILE A 59 -11.36 1.37 -18.33
N GLU A 60 -10.69 2.35 -17.70
CA GLU A 60 -9.76 3.26 -18.38
C GLU A 60 -8.59 2.47 -19.01
N GLN A 61 -8.10 1.47 -18.29
CA GLN A 61 -6.98 0.62 -18.71
C GLN A 61 -7.34 -0.29 -19.87
N MET A 62 -8.50 -0.92 -19.82
CA MET A 62 -9.00 -1.78 -20.88
C MET A 62 -9.37 -0.98 -22.14
N HIS A 63 -9.90 0.22 -21.99
CA HIS A 63 -10.14 1.15 -23.07
C HIS A 63 -8.82 1.59 -23.73
N SER A 64 -7.80 1.90 -22.94
CA SER A 64 -6.45 2.22 -23.46
C SER A 64 -5.80 1.04 -24.20
N TYR A 65 -6.21 -0.20 -23.90
CA TYR A 65 -5.79 -1.39 -24.64
C TYR A 65 -6.59 -1.59 -25.93
N ASN A 66 -7.92 -1.42 -25.87
CA ASN A 66 -8.84 -1.56 -26.98
C ASN A 66 -9.91 -0.45 -26.92
N GLU A 67 -9.77 0.54 -27.79
CA GLU A 67 -10.63 1.73 -27.83
C GLU A 67 -12.11 1.41 -28.07
N ALA A 68 -12.43 0.29 -28.70
CA ALA A 68 -13.81 -0.17 -28.88
C ALA A 68 -14.47 -0.59 -27.55
N TRP A 69 -13.68 -1.06 -26.60
CA TRP A 69 -14.18 -1.42 -25.28
C TRP A 69 -14.46 -0.16 -24.47
N TYR A 70 -15.66 -0.06 -23.94
CA TYR A 70 -16.09 1.06 -23.09
C TYR A 70 -16.03 2.45 -23.76
N ALA A 71 -16.07 2.54 -25.10
CA ALA A 71 -15.99 3.80 -25.84
C ALA A 71 -17.02 4.85 -25.37
N ASN A 72 -18.21 4.42 -24.95
CA ASN A 72 -19.31 5.28 -24.45
C ASN A 72 -19.34 5.43 -22.92
N ASN A 73 -18.32 4.90 -22.21
CA ASN A 73 -18.30 5.00 -20.75
C ASN A 73 -17.85 6.39 -20.30
N ILE A 74 -18.51 6.93 -19.27
CA ILE A 74 -18.15 8.25 -18.74
C ILE A 74 -16.72 8.32 -18.19
N ASN A 75 -16.15 7.17 -17.78
CA ASN A 75 -14.79 7.10 -17.24
C ASN A 75 -13.73 7.17 -18.34
N THR A 76 -14.08 6.85 -19.59
CA THR A 76 -13.14 6.93 -20.73
C THR A 76 -13.13 8.31 -21.37
N VAL A 77 -14.13 9.15 -21.11
CA VAL A 77 -14.18 10.52 -21.62
C VAL A 77 -13.08 11.36 -20.98
N GLY A 78 -12.10 11.75 -21.77
CA GLY A 78 -10.94 12.55 -21.32
C GLY A 78 -9.90 11.76 -20.52
N SER A 79 -9.92 10.44 -20.58
CA SER A 79 -8.91 9.57 -19.92
C SER A 79 -7.50 9.80 -20.45
N ASP A 80 -7.33 10.21 -21.69
CA ASP A 80 -6.05 10.53 -22.33
C ASP A 80 -5.30 11.69 -21.65
N PHE A 81 -6.03 12.53 -20.94
CA PHE A 81 -5.48 13.66 -20.19
C PHE A 81 -5.56 13.45 -18.66
N SER A 82 -5.85 12.23 -18.26
CA SER A 82 -5.91 11.85 -16.85
C SER A 82 -4.50 11.82 -16.24
N PRO A 83 -4.34 12.18 -14.96
CA PRO A 83 -3.10 11.94 -14.21
C PRO A 83 -2.68 10.46 -14.13
N ARG A 84 -3.51 9.55 -14.65
CA ARG A 84 -3.27 8.10 -14.73
C ARG A 84 -2.74 7.67 -16.11
N LEU A 85 -2.51 8.58 -17.05
CA LEU A 85 -2.10 8.25 -18.42
C LEU A 85 -0.95 7.25 -18.46
N PHE A 86 0.13 7.50 -17.72
CA PHE A 86 1.29 6.59 -17.74
C PHE A 86 0.94 5.21 -17.17
N ALA A 87 0.17 5.16 -16.09
CA ALA A 87 -0.30 3.93 -15.50
C ALA A 87 -1.21 3.14 -16.47
N ASN A 88 -2.13 3.83 -17.16
CA ASN A 88 -3.02 3.20 -18.15
C ASN A 88 -2.23 2.64 -19.33
N LEU A 89 -1.25 3.39 -19.87
CA LEU A 89 -0.36 2.93 -20.95
C LEU A 89 0.48 1.74 -20.51
N SER A 90 1.04 1.77 -19.31
CA SER A 90 1.80 0.65 -18.75
C SER A 90 0.95 -0.62 -18.63
N MET A 91 -0.30 -0.47 -18.20
CA MET A 91 -1.22 -1.59 -18.09
C MET A 91 -1.67 -2.10 -19.47
N SER A 92 -1.90 -1.21 -20.42
CA SER A 92 -2.16 -1.59 -21.82
C SER A 92 -1.01 -2.41 -22.40
N MET A 93 0.24 -1.98 -22.22
CA MET A 93 1.42 -2.73 -22.65
C MET A 93 1.51 -4.11 -21.97
N LEU A 94 1.27 -4.19 -20.66
CA LEU A 94 1.25 -5.47 -19.95
C LEU A 94 0.13 -6.38 -20.44
N THR A 95 -1.03 -5.82 -20.79
CA THR A 95 -2.15 -6.58 -21.36
C THR A 95 -1.79 -7.16 -22.72
N HIS A 96 -1.07 -6.42 -23.57
CA HIS A 96 -0.53 -6.95 -24.85
C HIS A 96 0.43 -8.12 -24.60
N ILE A 97 1.36 -7.97 -23.65
CA ILE A 97 2.30 -9.05 -23.29
C ILE A 97 1.56 -10.28 -22.75
N ALA A 98 0.46 -10.07 -22.02
CA ALA A 98 -0.38 -11.13 -21.48
C ALA A 98 -1.38 -11.74 -22.50
N GLY A 99 -1.16 -11.53 -23.80
CA GLY A 99 -2.00 -12.09 -24.87
C GLY A 99 -3.39 -11.48 -24.95
N GLY A 100 -3.55 -10.20 -24.60
CA GLY A 100 -4.83 -9.50 -24.62
C GLY A 100 -5.69 -9.69 -23.35
N ASN A 101 -5.19 -10.42 -22.37
CA ASN A 101 -5.92 -10.70 -21.13
C ASN A 101 -5.51 -9.73 -20.02
N TRP A 102 -6.37 -8.74 -19.74
CA TRP A 102 -6.15 -7.75 -18.68
C TRP A 102 -6.06 -8.39 -17.29
N ASN A 103 -6.83 -9.45 -17.02
CA ASN A 103 -6.81 -10.13 -15.73
C ASN A 103 -5.45 -10.75 -15.44
N ASN A 104 -4.81 -11.35 -16.45
CA ASN A 104 -3.46 -11.88 -16.32
C ASN A 104 -2.43 -10.77 -16.09
N ALA A 105 -2.56 -9.63 -16.79
CA ALA A 105 -1.69 -8.48 -16.63
C ALA A 105 -1.81 -7.87 -15.22
N ALA A 106 -3.03 -7.67 -14.72
CA ALA A 106 -3.30 -7.18 -13.37
C ALA A 106 -2.74 -8.12 -12.31
N HIS A 107 -2.89 -9.42 -12.52
CA HIS A 107 -2.38 -10.47 -11.66
C HIS A 107 -0.85 -10.45 -11.56
N PHE A 108 -0.18 -10.35 -12.70
CA PHE A 108 1.27 -10.21 -12.76
C PHE A 108 1.76 -8.97 -11.98
N LEU A 109 1.08 -7.84 -12.15
CA LEU A 109 1.47 -6.60 -11.49
C LEU A 109 1.28 -6.68 -9.96
N VAL A 110 0.26 -7.38 -9.49
CA VAL A 110 0.07 -7.62 -8.05
C VAL A 110 1.19 -8.49 -7.47
N ILE A 111 1.61 -9.54 -8.16
CA ILE A 111 2.77 -10.35 -7.74
C ILE A 111 4.03 -9.46 -7.67
N LEU A 112 4.24 -8.63 -8.69
CA LEU A 112 5.34 -7.67 -8.71
C LEU A 112 5.28 -6.71 -7.51
N ASN A 113 4.08 -6.24 -7.13
CA ASN A 113 3.90 -5.39 -5.96
C ASN A 113 4.34 -6.08 -4.67
N TYR A 114 4.06 -7.38 -4.48
CA TYR A 114 4.57 -8.12 -3.31
C TYR A 114 6.09 -8.14 -3.26
N ILE A 115 6.72 -8.36 -4.41
CA ILE A 115 8.18 -8.33 -4.52
C ILE A 115 8.72 -6.93 -4.21
N LEU A 116 8.11 -5.87 -4.75
CA LEU A 116 8.52 -4.49 -4.51
C LEU A 116 8.39 -4.09 -3.04
N PHE A 117 7.30 -4.46 -2.37
CA PHE A 117 7.16 -4.24 -0.92
C PHE A 117 8.20 -5.00 -0.12
N ALA A 118 8.48 -6.25 -0.48
CA ALA A 118 9.54 -7.04 0.17
C ALA A 118 10.91 -6.39 -0.01
N ILE A 119 11.21 -5.87 -1.20
CA ILE A 119 12.44 -5.09 -1.47
C ILE A 119 12.49 -3.84 -0.58
N ALA A 120 11.39 -3.06 -0.52
CA ALA A 120 11.33 -1.84 0.28
C ALA A 120 11.54 -2.13 1.78
N PHE A 121 10.88 -3.15 2.35
CA PHE A 121 11.07 -3.50 3.76
C PHE A 121 12.46 -4.09 4.04
N THR A 122 13.03 -4.86 3.11
CA THR A 122 14.41 -5.31 3.20
C THR A 122 15.38 -4.13 3.20
N PHE A 123 15.19 -3.17 2.29
CA PHE A 123 15.97 -1.95 2.23
C PHE A 123 15.91 -1.18 3.55
N ILE A 124 14.71 -1.00 4.12
CA ILE A 124 14.50 -0.33 5.41
C ILE A 124 15.22 -1.08 6.54
N THR A 125 15.09 -2.39 6.59
CA THR A 125 15.73 -3.22 7.61
C THR A 125 17.25 -3.09 7.56
N VAL A 126 17.84 -3.20 6.38
CA VAL A 126 19.29 -3.17 6.20
C VAL A 126 19.85 -1.77 6.35
N LYS A 127 19.22 -0.75 5.74
CA LYS A 127 19.77 0.63 5.70
C LYS A 127 19.38 1.48 6.90
N ASN A 128 18.14 1.39 7.38
CA ASN A 128 17.64 2.28 8.43
C ASN A 128 17.78 1.68 9.83
N LEU A 129 17.52 0.37 9.98
CA LEU A 129 17.75 -0.33 11.24
C LEU A 129 19.20 -0.78 11.40
N ASN A 130 19.97 -0.82 10.32
CA ASN A 130 21.33 -1.39 10.26
C ASN A 130 21.33 -2.84 10.78
N SER A 131 20.34 -3.63 10.39
CA SER A 131 20.15 -5.01 10.84
C SER A 131 20.07 -5.98 9.66
N TYR A 132 20.75 -7.09 9.79
CA TYR A 132 20.70 -8.22 8.86
C TYR A 132 19.97 -9.42 9.48
N ARG A 133 19.20 -9.19 10.54
CA ARG A 133 18.45 -10.25 11.21
C ARG A 133 17.10 -10.46 10.51
N PRO A 134 16.74 -11.72 10.20
CA PRO A 134 15.42 -12.08 9.69
C PRO A 134 14.27 -11.53 10.53
N LEU A 135 14.42 -11.59 11.84
CA LEU A 135 13.47 -11.06 12.80
C LEU A 135 13.21 -9.56 12.64
N ALA A 136 14.24 -8.76 12.42
CA ALA A 136 14.08 -7.32 12.20
C ALA A 136 13.27 -7.05 10.92
N GLY A 137 13.52 -7.84 9.86
CA GLY A 137 12.72 -7.81 8.63
C GLY A 137 11.25 -8.14 8.87
N PHE A 138 10.99 -9.18 9.65
CA PHE A 138 9.62 -9.54 10.05
C PHE A 138 8.92 -8.40 10.80
N ILE A 139 9.53 -7.88 11.86
CA ILE A 139 8.93 -6.81 12.71
C ILE A 139 8.67 -5.55 11.89
N VAL A 140 9.61 -5.10 11.04
CA VAL A 140 9.43 -3.90 10.19
C VAL A 140 8.31 -4.11 9.18
N THR A 141 8.27 -5.28 8.54
CA THR A 141 7.20 -5.60 7.59
C THR A 141 5.85 -5.61 8.28
N MET A 142 5.77 -6.25 9.45
CA MET A 142 4.56 -6.27 10.26
C MET A 142 4.13 -4.87 10.70
N ALA A 143 5.06 -4.04 11.16
CA ALA A 143 4.78 -2.64 11.52
C ALA A 143 4.29 -1.84 10.30
N GLY A 144 4.89 -2.05 9.13
CA GLY A 144 4.44 -1.43 7.88
C GLY A 144 3.05 -1.89 7.46
N MET A 145 2.76 -3.16 7.61
CA MET A 145 1.49 -3.74 7.18
C MET A 145 0.35 -3.51 8.18
N THR A 146 0.63 -3.52 9.48
CA THR A 146 -0.37 -3.33 10.55
C THR A 146 -0.40 -1.92 11.10
N GLY A 147 0.77 -1.32 11.35
CA GLY A 147 0.92 -0.01 11.96
C GLY A 147 0.33 1.12 11.11
N CYS A 148 0.29 0.93 9.81
CA CYS A 148 -0.20 1.94 8.88
C CYS A 148 -1.72 1.94 8.68
N LEU A 149 -2.44 1.05 9.31
CA LEU A 149 -3.87 1.25 9.60
C LEU A 149 -4.11 2.48 10.50
N ILE A 150 -3.04 3.08 11.02
CA ILE A 150 -3.02 4.36 11.73
C ILE A 150 -3.22 5.54 10.76
N SER A 151 -3.03 5.34 9.48
CA SER A 151 -3.36 6.38 8.53
C SER A 151 -4.87 6.43 8.37
N LEU A 152 -5.37 7.49 8.82
CA LEU A 152 -6.75 7.95 8.94
C LEU A 152 -7.67 7.62 7.76
N ALA A 153 -7.14 7.29 6.59
CA ALA A 153 -7.92 6.97 5.40
C ALA A 153 -7.20 6.04 4.41
N PHE A 154 -5.87 5.90 4.47
CA PHE A 154 -5.12 5.19 3.45
C PHE A 154 -4.08 4.25 4.06
N PRO A 155 -4.29 2.94 3.98
CA PRO A 155 -3.31 1.98 4.47
C PRO A 155 -2.04 2.02 3.59
N LEU A 156 -0.89 1.79 4.22
CA LEU A 156 0.36 1.58 3.49
C LEU A 156 0.30 0.27 2.69
N ASN A 157 -0.50 -0.68 3.17
CA ASN A 157 -0.63 -2.04 2.65
C ASN A 157 -1.52 -2.13 1.39
N ALA A 158 -1.34 -1.24 0.43
CA ALA A 158 -2.13 -1.22 -0.80
C ALA A 158 -1.53 -2.08 -1.93
N ALA A 159 -0.78 -3.15 -1.60
CA ALA A 159 -0.17 -4.00 -2.64
C ALA A 159 -1.20 -4.73 -3.53
N TYR A 160 -2.43 -4.85 -3.07
CA TYR A 160 -3.55 -5.34 -3.87
C TYR A 160 -4.03 -4.33 -4.93
N ASP A 161 -3.78 -3.06 -4.75
CA ASP A 161 -4.08 -2.02 -5.74
C ASP A 161 -2.97 -2.00 -6.79
N VAL A 162 -3.36 -2.14 -8.05
CA VAL A 162 -2.42 -2.34 -9.15
C VAL A 162 -1.38 -1.22 -9.23
N PHE A 163 -1.77 0.04 -9.07
CA PHE A 163 -0.86 1.17 -9.23
C PHE A 163 -0.40 1.79 -7.92
N LEU A 164 -1.28 1.92 -6.95
CA LEU A 164 -0.93 2.38 -5.62
C LEU A 164 0.08 1.40 -4.98
N GLY A 165 -0.15 0.09 -5.19
CA GLY A 165 0.76 -0.96 -4.74
C GLY A 165 2.13 -0.89 -5.39
N THR A 166 2.22 -0.47 -6.66
CA THR A 166 3.51 -0.26 -7.34
C THR A 166 4.19 1.01 -6.88
N ALA A 167 3.48 2.12 -6.74
CA ALA A 167 4.03 3.43 -6.40
C ALA A 167 4.56 3.52 -4.95
N THR A 168 3.82 2.97 -4.00
CA THR A 168 4.12 3.08 -2.56
C THR A 168 5.52 2.56 -2.18
N PRO A 169 6.00 1.38 -2.63
CA PRO A 169 7.35 0.90 -2.32
C PRO A 169 8.45 1.84 -2.77
N PHE A 170 8.31 2.48 -3.95
CA PHE A 170 9.27 3.45 -4.46
C PHE A 170 9.31 4.71 -3.60
N ALA A 171 8.14 5.25 -3.23
CA ALA A 171 8.06 6.39 -2.30
C ALA A 171 8.69 6.05 -0.93
N LEU A 172 8.42 4.85 -0.39
CA LEU A 172 9.02 4.38 0.86
C LEU A 172 10.55 4.31 0.78
N MET A 173 11.09 3.70 -0.27
CA MET A 173 12.55 3.60 -0.46
C MET A 173 13.19 4.99 -0.58
N ALA A 174 12.54 5.93 -1.27
CA ALA A 174 13.01 7.31 -1.39
C ALA A 174 13.05 8.01 -0.01
N ILE A 175 11.92 8.01 0.70
CA ILE A 175 11.79 8.66 2.02
C ILE A 175 12.78 8.05 3.01
N MET A 176 12.88 6.73 3.06
CA MET A 176 13.76 6.05 4.01
C MET A 176 15.24 6.19 3.63
N SER A 177 15.55 6.29 2.32
CA SER A 177 16.91 6.68 1.88
C SER A 177 17.24 8.10 2.30
N ALA A 178 16.28 9.03 2.21
CA ALA A 178 16.45 10.41 2.68
C ALA A 178 16.72 10.49 4.18
N LEU A 179 16.21 9.56 4.98
CA LEU A 179 16.43 9.45 6.44
C LEU A 179 17.67 8.67 6.83
N SER A 180 18.36 8.01 5.90
CA SER A 180 19.58 7.26 6.18
C SER A 180 20.76 8.19 6.54
N ASP A 181 21.81 7.65 7.19
CA ASP A 181 22.99 8.42 7.57
C ASP A 181 23.77 8.98 6.37
N ARG A 182 23.70 8.28 5.24
CA ARG A 182 24.34 8.67 3.97
C ARG A 182 23.30 8.58 2.85
N PRO A 183 22.43 9.61 2.70
CA PRO A 183 21.41 9.63 1.67
C PRO A 183 22.01 9.68 0.27
N ASN A 184 21.51 8.81 -0.60
CA ASN A 184 21.80 8.88 -2.03
C ASN A 184 20.71 9.70 -2.73
N TRP A 185 20.94 10.99 -2.92
CA TRP A 185 19.93 11.90 -3.45
C TRP A 185 19.54 11.61 -4.90
N ASN A 186 20.44 11.10 -5.73
CA ASN A 186 20.08 10.69 -7.07
C ASN A 186 19.08 9.52 -7.04
N PHE A 187 19.37 8.52 -6.22
CA PHE A 187 18.43 7.40 -6.01
C PHE A 187 17.07 7.88 -5.50
N ILE A 188 17.05 8.82 -4.54
CA ILE A 188 15.82 9.35 -3.94
C ILE A 188 14.91 9.98 -5.02
N TRP A 189 15.45 10.90 -5.83
CA TRP A 189 14.67 11.59 -6.85
C TRP A 189 14.21 10.66 -7.98
N ILE A 190 15.03 9.68 -8.37
CA ILE A 190 14.64 8.66 -9.35
C ILE A 190 13.49 7.79 -8.82
N MET A 191 13.58 7.33 -7.55
CA MET A 191 12.51 6.53 -6.96
C MET A 191 11.20 7.32 -6.85
N LEU A 192 11.27 8.61 -6.50
CA LEU A 192 10.11 9.50 -6.48
C LEU A 192 9.52 9.71 -7.88
N ALA A 193 10.36 9.87 -8.90
CA ALA A 193 9.90 10.00 -10.28
C ALA A 193 9.14 8.74 -10.74
N VAL A 194 9.66 7.55 -10.44
CA VAL A 194 8.96 6.29 -10.73
C VAL A 194 7.64 6.20 -9.96
N SER A 195 7.65 6.56 -8.68
CA SER A 195 6.43 6.59 -7.86
C SER A 195 5.37 7.53 -8.44
N GLU A 196 5.78 8.74 -8.89
CA GLU A 196 4.91 9.75 -9.47
C GLU A 196 4.25 9.26 -10.77
N LEU A 197 5.05 8.65 -11.66
CA LEU A 197 4.55 8.09 -12.92
C LEU A 197 3.51 6.98 -12.68
N MET A 198 3.68 6.16 -11.65
CA MET A 198 2.73 5.09 -11.31
C MET A 198 1.49 5.61 -10.59
N HIS A 199 1.65 6.56 -9.67
CA HIS A 199 0.54 7.12 -8.90
C HIS A 199 0.87 8.52 -8.38
N VAL A 200 0.26 9.54 -8.99
CA VAL A 200 0.55 10.97 -8.74
C VAL A 200 0.60 11.36 -7.25
N HIS A 201 -0.37 10.94 -6.45
CA HIS A 201 -0.38 11.31 -5.03
C HIS A 201 0.74 10.67 -4.21
N GLU A 202 1.17 9.46 -4.57
CA GLU A 202 2.24 8.77 -3.83
C GLU A 202 3.59 9.45 -4.09
N GLY A 203 3.89 9.76 -5.34
CA GLY A 203 5.11 10.48 -5.70
C GLY A 203 5.11 11.92 -5.18
N LEU A 204 3.99 12.65 -5.33
CA LEU A 204 3.86 14.03 -4.86
C LEU A 204 4.06 14.15 -3.34
N TRP A 205 3.36 13.32 -2.55
CA TRP A 205 3.49 13.34 -1.09
C TRP A 205 4.82 12.78 -0.61
N GLY A 206 5.37 11.78 -1.31
CA GLY A 206 6.73 11.33 -1.10
C GLY A 206 7.75 12.46 -1.31
N GLY A 207 7.60 13.22 -2.40
CA GLY A 207 8.41 14.38 -2.72
C GLY A 207 8.32 15.50 -1.68
N PHE A 208 7.09 15.81 -1.22
CA PHE A 208 6.86 16.77 -0.13
C PHE A 208 7.63 16.37 1.15
N ILE A 209 7.49 15.11 1.58
CA ILE A 209 8.15 14.61 2.79
C ILE A 209 9.67 14.65 2.64
N VAL A 210 10.22 14.25 1.48
CA VAL A 210 11.65 14.36 1.17
C VAL A 210 12.11 15.81 1.16
N GLY A 211 11.28 16.74 0.65
CA GLY A 211 11.51 18.18 0.71
C GLY A 211 11.60 18.69 2.16
N VAL A 212 10.68 18.27 3.04
CA VAL A 212 10.73 18.62 4.47
C VAL A 212 12.02 18.09 5.13
N ILE A 213 12.39 16.84 4.83
CA ILE A 213 13.64 16.26 5.34
C ILE A 213 14.86 17.06 4.84
N TRP A 214 14.91 17.40 3.56
CA TRP A 214 16.00 18.19 2.97
C TRP A 214 16.11 19.59 3.58
N LEU A 215 14.97 20.28 3.75
CA LEU A 215 14.93 21.60 4.38
C LEU A 215 15.39 21.53 5.84
N ALA A 216 14.89 20.58 6.62
CA ALA A 216 15.27 20.40 8.02
C ALA A 216 16.75 20.08 8.18
N ASP A 217 17.30 19.24 7.29
CA ASP A 217 18.73 18.89 7.28
C ASP A 217 19.60 20.10 6.86
N SER A 218 19.16 20.85 5.85
CA SER A 218 19.82 22.08 5.40
C SER A 218 19.83 23.15 6.51
N PHE A 219 18.70 23.35 7.17
CA PHE A 219 18.57 24.27 8.30
C PHE A 219 19.47 23.86 9.47
N SER A 220 19.45 22.60 9.85
CA SER A 220 20.27 22.05 10.92
C SER A 220 21.78 22.21 10.66
N ASN A 221 22.19 22.09 9.40
CA ASN A 221 23.58 22.28 8.98
C ASN A 221 23.96 23.75 8.67
N LYS A 222 23.02 24.68 8.80
CA LYS A 222 23.18 26.12 8.47
C LYS A 222 23.70 26.35 7.05
N ARG A 223 23.39 25.48 6.11
CA ARG A 223 23.77 25.57 4.69
C ARG A 223 22.81 24.85 3.80
N ILE A 224 22.57 25.39 2.63
CA ILE A 224 21.73 24.71 1.60
C ILE A 224 22.54 23.55 0.98
N LEU A 225 21.96 22.39 0.97
CA LEU A 225 22.58 21.18 0.44
C LEU A 225 22.30 21.06 -1.08
N TRP A 226 22.92 21.93 -1.89
CA TRP A 226 22.68 21.99 -3.34
C TRP A 226 22.96 20.69 -4.08
N LYS A 227 23.95 19.91 -3.63
CA LYS A 227 24.26 18.61 -4.24
C LYS A 227 23.07 17.64 -4.17
N CYS A 228 22.18 17.84 -3.23
CA CYS A 228 20.97 17.04 -3.07
C CYS A 228 19.95 17.25 -4.21
N LEU A 229 20.05 18.37 -4.92
CA LEU A 229 19.09 18.76 -5.97
C LEU A 229 19.52 18.32 -7.38
N ARG A 230 20.65 17.63 -7.52
CA ARG A 230 21.22 17.30 -8.83
C ARG A 230 20.27 16.51 -9.73
N ALA A 231 19.57 15.52 -9.20
CA ALA A 231 18.62 14.72 -9.93
C ALA A 231 17.15 15.16 -9.75
N LEU A 232 16.91 16.26 -9.02
CA LEU A 232 15.57 16.85 -8.86
C LEU A 232 14.86 17.15 -10.20
N PRO A 233 15.57 17.63 -11.27
CA PRO A 233 14.91 17.86 -12.55
C PRO A 233 14.21 16.63 -13.13
N ILE A 234 14.71 15.41 -12.87
CA ILE A 234 14.08 14.16 -13.32
C ILE A 234 12.70 13.99 -12.64
N TYR A 235 12.66 14.25 -11.34
CA TYR A 235 11.41 14.20 -10.59
C TYR A 235 10.43 15.30 -11.02
N ILE A 236 10.91 16.54 -11.20
CA ILE A 236 10.08 17.65 -11.71
C ILE A 236 9.52 17.31 -13.08
N ALA A 237 10.33 16.75 -13.98
CA ALA A 237 9.87 16.34 -15.30
C ALA A 237 8.77 15.27 -15.22
N SER A 238 8.87 14.29 -14.30
CA SER A 238 7.81 13.29 -14.09
C SER A 238 6.50 13.92 -13.56
N VAL A 239 6.60 14.87 -12.61
CA VAL A 239 5.43 15.61 -12.09
C VAL A 239 4.76 16.41 -13.22
N LEU A 240 5.53 17.14 -14.01
CA LEU A 240 5.00 17.91 -15.14
C LEU A 240 4.35 16.99 -16.17
N PHE A 241 4.96 15.85 -16.50
CA PHE A 241 4.41 14.89 -17.45
C PHE A 241 3.05 14.36 -17.01
N VAL A 242 2.86 14.11 -15.70
CA VAL A 242 1.62 13.56 -15.15
C VAL A 242 0.55 14.65 -14.94
N VAL A 243 0.93 15.82 -14.43
CA VAL A 243 -0.03 16.84 -13.98
C VAL A 243 -0.40 17.81 -15.09
N LEU A 244 0.57 18.22 -15.94
CA LEU A 244 0.36 19.25 -16.96
C LEU A 244 -0.79 18.95 -17.95
N PRO A 245 -0.95 17.72 -18.47
CA PRO A 245 -2.05 17.41 -19.40
C PRO A 245 -3.42 17.68 -18.77
N SER A 246 -3.61 17.34 -17.51
CA SER A 246 -4.89 17.57 -16.81
C SER A 246 -5.15 19.06 -16.51
N LEU A 247 -4.09 19.86 -16.31
CA LEU A 247 -4.23 21.30 -16.10
C LEU A 247 -4.57 22.04 -17.39
N VAL A 248 -3.88 21.71 -18.49
CA VAL A 248 -4.08 22.35 -19.80
C VAL A 248 -5.47 22.07 -20.36
N ASN A 249 -5.98 20.86 -20.15
CA ASN A 249 -7.29 20.43 -20.65
C ASN A 249 -8.42 20.60 -19.64
N SER A 250 -8.22 21.40 -18.58
CA SER A 250 -9.26 21.69 -17.60
C SER A 250 -10.34 22.58 -18.23
N THR A 251 -11.59 22.10 -18.19
CA THR A 251 -12.76 22.90 -18.59
C THR A 251 -13.34 23.60 -17.36
N PRO A 252 -13.93 24.81 -17.52
CA PRO A 252 -14.63 25.46 -16.42
C PRO A 252 -15.69 24.54 -15.81
N VAL A 253 -15.75 24.54 -14.49
CA VAL A 253 -16.67 23.69 -13.73
C VAL A 253 -17.27 24.47 -12.56
N ASP A 254 -18.47 24.10 -12.14
CA ASP A 254 -19.01 24.55 -10.86
C ASP A 254 -18.20 23.89 -9.71
N GLU A 255 -17.18 24.61 -9.25
CA GLU A 255 -16.26 24.15 -8.21
C GLU A 255 -16.98 23.88 -6.88
N ALA A 256 -18.03 24.65 -6.55
CA ALA A 256 -18.79 24.45 -5.32
C ALA A 256 -19.60 23.14 -5.38
N LEU A 257 -20.29 22.91 -6.49
CA LEU A 257 -21.05 21.67 -6.71
C LEU A 257 -20.12 20.45 -6.80
N PHE A 258 -19.01 20.57 -7.53
CA PHE A 258 -18.00 19.51 -7.60
C PHE A 258 -17.48 19.15 -6.20
N THR A 259 -17.07 20.14 -5.41
CA THR A 259 -16.52 19.90 -4.07
C THR A 259 -17.57 19.27 -3.15
N ARG A 260 -18.83 19.74 -3.23
CA ARG A 260 -19.93 19.14 -2.48
C ARG A 260 -20.10 17.66 -2.80
N ILE A 261 -20.10 17.30 -4.08
CA ILE A 261 -20.24 15.91 -4.51
C ILE A 261 -19.02 15.09 -4.10
N TYR A 262 -17.83 15.58 -4.41
CA TYR A 262 -16.59 14.84 -4.25
C TYR A 262 -16.25 14.64 -2.77
N VAL A 263 -16.24 15.71 -1.98
CA VAL A 263 -15.80 15.69 -0.58
C VAL A 263 -16.88 15.16 0.34
N PHE A 264 -18.10 15.74 0.27
CA PHE A 264 -19.10 15.48 1.31
C PHE A 264 -20.00 14.27 1.00
N ILE A 265 -20.09 13.86 -0.26
CA ILE A 265 -20.95 12.73 -0.65
C ILE A 265 -20.13 11.50 -0.99
N ARG A 266 -19.11 11.65 -1.84
CA ARG A 266 -18.38 10.50 -2.40
C ARG A 266 -17.32 9.93 -1.46
N VAL A 267 -16.48 10.78 -0.88
CA VAL A 267 -15.33 10.35 -0.06
C VAL A 267 -15.20 11.09 1.29
N PRO A 268 -16.29 11.31 2.04
CA PRO A 268 -16.23 12.06 3.30
C PRO A 268 -15.30 11.41 4.32
N HIS A 269 -15.28 10.08 4.38
CA HIS A 269 -14.43 9.30 5.28
C HIS A 269 -12.93 9.41 4.97
N HIS A 270 -12.56 9.90 3.78
CA HIS A 270 -11.18 10.16 3.41
C HIS A 270 -10.76 11.61 3.65
N LEU A 271 -11.61 12.56 3.33
CA LEU A 271 -11.24 13.97 3.23
C LEU A 271 -11.75 14.84 4.39
N LEU A 272 -12.84 14.47 5.06
CA LEU A 272 -13.34 15.25 6.18
C LEU A 272 -12.66 14.83 7.48
N VAL A 273 -11.86 15.72 8.06
CA VAL A 273 -11.17 15.51 9.33
C VAL A 273 -12.18 15.19 10.45
N SER A 274 -13.37 15.82 10.42
CA SER A 274 -14.47 15.56 11.36
C SER A 274 -15.02 14.13 11.29
N HIS A 275 -14.87 13.44 10.16
CA HIS A 275 -15.29 12.06 9.95
C HIS A 275 -14.20 11.04 10.30
N TRP A 276 -12.98 11.49 10.59
CA TRP A 276 -11.91 10.58 10.96
C TRP A 276 -12.11 10.02 12.35
N ASN A 277 -11.65 8.80 12.57
CA ASN A 277 -11.68 8.20 13.89
C ASN A 277 -10.74 8.97 14.84
N ARG A 278 -11.30 9.71 15.80
CA ARG A 278 -10.56 10.55 16.76
C ARG A 278 -9.49 9.79 17.51
N HIS A 279 -9.77 8.52 17.86
CA HIS A 279 -8.80 7.69 18.57
C HIS A 279 -7.57 7.37 17.71
N MET A 280 -7.77 7.17 16.41
CA MET A 280 -6.65 6.97 15.47
C MET A 280 -5.80 8.23 15.32
N VAL A 281 -6.42 9.42 15.27
CA VAL A 281 -5.69 10.70 15.20
C VAL A 281 -4.85 10.88 16.46
N ILE A 282 -5.47 10.72 17.64
CA ILE A 282 -4.79 10.85 18.93
C ILE A 282 -3.65 9.84 19.04
N PHE A 283 -3.91 8.58 18.70
CA PHE A 283 -2.88 7.54 18.74
C PHE A 283 -1.71 7.87 17.80
N SER A 284 -1.98 8.31 16.58
CA SER A 284 -0.93 8.70 15.62
C SER A 284 -0.10 9.88 16.15
N GLY A 285 -0.75 10.89 16.74
CA GLY A 285 -0.07 12.01 17.40
C GLY A 285 0.81 11.54 18.57
N MET A 286 0.31 10.65 19.41
CA MET A 286 1.07 10.08 20.53
C MET A 286 2.25 9.21 20.04
N LEU A 287 2.05 8.45 18.97
CA LEU A 287 3.13 7.68 18.35
C LEU A 287 4.25 8.61 17.85
N LEU A 288 3.90 9.71 17.20
CA LEU A 288 4.87 10.70 16.71
C LEU A 288 5.59 11.42 17.86
N LEU A 289 4.86 11.88 18.87
CA LEU A 289 5.45 12.52 20.05
C LEU A 289 6.39 11.58 20.80
N GLY A 290 5.98 10.33 20.98
CA GLY A 290 6.81 9.32 21.64
C GLY A 290 8.06 8.98 20.82
N ALA A 291 7.97 8.90 19.50
CA ALA A 291 9.14 8.71 18.64
C ALA A 291 10.12 9.90 18.74
N LEU A 292 9.59 11.13 18.79
CA LEU A 292 10.39 12.33 19.03
C LEU A 292 11.11 12.28 20.39
N TYR A 293 10.39 11.86 21.44
CA TYR A 293 10.97 11.66 22.76
C TYR A 293 12.10 10.62 22.75
N VAL A 294 11.87 9.46 22.12
CA VAL A 294 12.90 8.41 21.99
C VAL A 294 14.14 8.93 21.25
N LEU A 295 13.95 9.66 20.15
CA LEU A 295 15.06 10.28 19.39
C LEU A 295 15.82 11.31 20.22
N PHE A 296 15.09 12.15 20.96
CA PHE A 296 15.70 13.16 21.84
C PHE A 296 16.58 12.53 22.93
N ARG A 297 16.10 11.42 23.52
CA ARG A 297 16.83 10.72 24.59
C ARG A 297 18.02 9.89 24.10
N THR A 298 17.90 9.29 22.91
CA THR A 298 18.86 8.29 22.42
C THR A 298 19.85 8.83 21.41
N CYS A 299 19.48 9.85 20.63
CA CYS A 299 20.37 10.43 19.64
C CYS A 299 21.26 11.50 20.23
N LYS A 300 22.56 11.20 20.38
CA LYS A 300 23.55 12.24 20.57
C LYS A 300 23.58 13.13 19.31
N PRO A 301 23.63 14.46 19.44
CA PRO A 301 23.78 15.34 18.29
C PRO A 301 25.05 14.93 17.52
N SER A 302 24.85 14.28 16.37
CA SER A 302 26.00 13.98 15.51
C SER A 302 26.38 15.24 14.75
N ARG A 303 27.67 15.46 14.52
CA ARG A 303 28.18 16.59 13.73
C ARG A 303 27.62 16.61 12.28
N SER A 304 27.08 15.50 11.79
CA SER A 304 26.67 15.36 10.40
C SER A 304 25.17 15.51 10.17
N ARG A 305 24.31 15.18 11.18
CA ARG A 305 22.86 15.16 10.95
C ARG A 305 22.05 15.18 12.25
N ASN A 306 21.16 16.15 12.38
CA ASN A 306 20.28 16.25 13.55
C ASN A 306 18.94 15.55 13.29
N ARG A 307 18.86 14.27 13.61
CA ARG A 307 17.65 13.44 13.42
C ARG A 307 16.46 13.95 14.21
N THR A 308 16.70 14.52 15.38
CA THR A 308 15.64 15.09 16.23
C THR A 308 14.98 16.29 15.53
N VAL A 309 15.79 17.20 14.93
CA VAL A 309 15.24 18.34 14.17
C VAL A 309 14.47 17.87 12.95
N ILE A 310 15.00 16.91 12.19
CA ILE A 310 14.31 16.35 11.04
C ILE A 310 12.95 15.76 11.46
N PHE A 311 12.93 14.98 12.54
CA PHE A 311 11.70 14.35 12.98
C PHE A 311 10.70 15.35 13.58
N ALA A 312 11.17 16.37 14.31
CA ALA A 312 10.33 17.48 14.78
C ALA A 312 9.69 18.25 13.62
N SER A 313 10.44 18.46 12.52
CA SER A 313 9.89 19.07 11.30
C SER A 313 8.84 18.21 10.62
N LEU A 314 9.01 16.88 10.63
CA LEU A 314 8.00 15.94 10.13
C LEU A 314 6.74 15.94 11.01
N LEU A 315 6.89 16.00 12.34
CA LEU A 315 5.75 16.15 13.26
C LEU A 315 5.01 17.46 13.01
N ALA A 316 5.73 18.57 12.87
CA ALA A 316 5.14 19.87 12.54
C ALA A 316 4.40 19.81 11.19
N ALA A 317 5.00 19.20 10.16
CA ALA A 317 4.36 18.99 8.87
C ALA A 317 3.08 18.15 9.00
N TRP A 318 3.08 17.10 9.82
CA TRP A 318 1.91 16.27 10.08
C TRP A 318 0.75 17.09 10.69
N VAL A 319 1.03 17.93 11.69
CA VAL A 319 0.03 18.82 12.30
C VAL A 319 -0.50 19.84 11.29
N LEU A 320 0.42 20.47 10.54
CA LEU A 320 0.05 21.47 9.54
C LEU A 320 -0.78 20.87 8.40
N LEU A 321 -0.49 19.66 7.96
CA LEU A 321 -1.28 18.97 6.93
C LEU A 321 -2.69 18.65 7.42
N ILE A 322 -2.88 18.21 8.67
CA ILE A 322 -4.21 18.01 9.24
C ILE A 322 -4.97 19.32 9.34
N ALA A 323 -4.30 20.38 9.82
CA ALA A 323 -4.91 21.71 9.89
C ALA A 323 -5.30 22.25 8.49
N ALA A 324 -4.43 22.06 7.50
CA ALA A 324 -4.69 22.45 6.12
C ALA A 324 -5.89 21.69 5.53
N GLU A 325 -5.96 20.36 5.75
CA GLU A 325 -7.11 19.55 5.32
C GLU A 325 -8.40 20.05 5.96
N TYR A 326 -8.41 20.27 7.28
CA TYR A 326 -9.58 20.79 7.96
C TYR A 326 -10.00 22.18 7.46
N VAL A 327 -9.04 23.09 7.35
CA VAL A 327 -9.34 24.50 6.98
C VAL A 327 -9.73 24.60 5.49
N PHE A 328 -8.90 24.08 4.60
CA PHE A 328 -9.07 24.33 3.17
C PHE A 328 -10.05 23.36 2.50
N THR A 329 -10.12 22.09 2.95
CA THR A 329 -11.06 21.12 2.37
C THR A 329 -12.41 21.16 3.07
N GLU A 330 -12.45 21.12 4.40
CA GLU A 330 -13.70 20.97 5.15
C GLU A 330 -14.40 22.33 5.37
N LYS A 331 -13.68 23.42 5.70
CA LYS A 331 -14.27 24.72 5.99
C LYS A 331 -14.44 25.60 4.76
N PHE A 332 -13.42 25.70 3.91
CA PHE A 332 -13.45 26.55 2.73
C PHE A 332 -13.80 25.80 1.45
N SER A 333 -13.88 24.47 1.48
CA SER A 333 -14.26 23.61 0.35
C SER A 333 -13.46 23.90 -0.93
N ILE A 334 -12.12 24.09 -0.80
CA ILE A 334 -11.25 24.37 -1.94
C ILE A 334 -11.00 23.07 -2.70
N SER A 335 -11.55 22.96 -3.89
CA SER A 335 -11.50 21.74 -4.70
C SER A 335 -10.08 21.30 -5.05
N ALA A 336 -9.18 22.26 -5.34
CA ALA A 336 -7.78 21.99 -5.64
C ALA A 336 -7.08 21.26 -4.48
N VAL A 337 -7.35 21.70 -3.23
CA VAL A 337 -6.77 21.05 -2.03
C VAL A 337 -7.39 19.68 -1.81
N ALA A 338 -8.71 19.57 -1.95
CA ALA A 338 -9.42 18.29 -1.81
C ALA A 338 -8.90 17.22 -2.78
N THR A 339 -8.62 17.60 -4.03
CA THR A 339 -8.08 16.68 -5.04
C THR A 339 -6.64 16.28 -4.81
N MET A 340 -5.88 17.01 -3.98
CA MET A 340 -4.51 16.63 -3.60
C MET A 340 -4.46 15.44 -2.63
N TYR A 341 -5.54 15.10 -1.96
CA TYR A 341 -5.59 13.99 -1.00
C TYR A 341 -4.51 14.06 0.07
N ILE A 342 -4.44 15.18 0.79
CA ILE A 342 -3.47 15.43 1.88
C ILE A 342 -3.32 14.25 2.85
N PRO A 343 -4.39 13.52 3.24
CA PRO A 343 -4.28 12.38 4.15
C PRO A 343 -3.32 11.29 3.72
N LYS A 344 -3.04 11.17 2.40
CA LYS A 344 -2.04 10.21 1.89
C LYS A 344 -0.62 10.49 2.37
N ALA A 345 -0.27 11.74 2.66
CA ALA A 345 1.03 12.09 3.23
C ALA A 345 1.21 11.57 4.66
N LEU A 346 0.12 11.58 5.45
CA LEU A 346 0.15 11.26 6.87
C LEU A 346 0.61 9.82 7.15
N LYS A 347 0.28 8.88 6.27
CA LYS A 347 0.71 7.47 6.39
C LYS A 347 2.22 7.30 6.39
N TYR A 348 2.93 8.07 5.56
CA TYR A 348 4.40 8.00 5.48
C TYR A 348 5.04 8.56 6.74
N ILE A 349 4.54 9.70 7.25
CA ILE A 349 5.08 10.32 8.47
C ILE A 349 4.86 9.39 9.66
N THR A 350 3.69 8.79 9.77
CA THR A 350 3.37 7.82 10.83
C THR A 350 4.23 6.55 10.71
N PHE A 351 4.49 6.07 9.49
CA PHE A 351 5.37 4.92 9.29
C PHE A 351 6.82 5.21 9.66
N ILE A 352 7.32 6.43 9.43
CA ILE A 352 8.65 6.84 9.91
C ILE A 352 8.74 6.69 11.43
N ALA A 353 7.70 7.09 12.17
CA ALA A 353 7.65 6.88 13.62
C ALA A 353 7.71 5.39 13.97
N ALA A 354 6.97 4.54 13.27
CA ALA A 354 7.01 3.10 13.48
C ALA A 354 8.42 2.52 13.28
N VAL A 355 9.15 2.98 12.26
CA VAL A 355 10.55 2.58 12.03
C VAL A 355 11.48 3.03 13.16
N VAL A 356 11.24 4.22 13.75
CA VAL A 356 11.97 4.68 14.94
C VAL A 356 11.76 3.70 16.10
N TYR A 357 10.52 3.32 16.39
CA TYR A 357 10.23 2.35 17.45
C TYR A 357 10.85 0.98 17.18
N CYS A 358 10.78 0.47 15.95
CA CYS A 358 11.46 -0.77 15.57
C CYS A 358 12.95 -0.68 15.83
N LYS A 359 13.60 0.39 15.35
CA LYS A 359 15.06 0.57 15.48
C LYS A 359 15.51 0.57 16.92
N TYR A 360 14.91 1.45 17.72
CA TYR A 360 15.34 1.64 19.10
C TYR A 360 14.85 0.53 20.02
N GLY A 361 13.67 -0.04 19.77
CA GLY A 361 13.18 -1.21 20.51
C GLY A 361 14.10 -2.43 20.33
N LEU A 362 14.48 -2.73 19.08
CA LEU A 362 15.43 -3.82 18.81
C LEU A 362 16.82 -3.51 19.37
N ALA A 363 17.32 -2.28 19.24
CA ALA A 363 18.61 -1.89 19.81
C ALA A 363 18.63 -2.05 21.35
N LYS A 364 17.54 -1.67 22.03
CA LYS A 364 17.41 -1.85 23.50
C LYS A 364 17.44 -3.31 23.91
N ILE A 365 16.79 -4.21 23.16
CA ILE A 365 16.88 -5.66 23.41
C ILE A 365 18.32 -6.16 23.23
N GLU A 366 19.03 -5.69 22.18
CA GLU A 366 20.44 -6.06 21.96
C GLU A 366 21.36 -5.54 23.07
N GLU A 367 21.05 -4.36 23.64
CA GLU A 367 21.76 -3.76 24.78
C GLU A 367 21.39 -4.40 26.14
N LYS A 368 20.57 -5.48 26.15
CA LYS A 368 20.01 -6.12 27.35
C LYS A 368 19.04 -5.25 28.16
N ASN A 369 18.55 -4.17 27.60
CA ASN A 369 17.49 -3.33 28.17
C ASN A 369 16.12 -3.87 27.72
N TYR A 370 15.76 -5.06 28.21
CA TYR A 370 14.66 -5.87 27.68
C TYR A 370 13.30 -5.21 27.84
N LEU A 371 12.98 -4.69 29.02
CA LEU A 371 11.68 -4.07 29.30
C LEU A 371 11.48 -2.78 28.47
N GLN A 372 12.54 -1.99 28.31
CA GLN A 372 12.52 -0.81 27.43
C GLN A 372 12.24 -1.21 26.00
N GLY A 373 12.96 -2.21 25.48
CA GLY A 373 12.78 -2.70 24.13
C GLY A 373 11.39 -3.26 23.87
N LEU A 374 10.88 -4.08 24.80
CA LEU A 374 9.53 -4.65 24.72
C LEU A 374 8.44 -3.58 24.77
N ALA A 375 8.57 -2.57 25.65
CA ALA A 375 7.62 -1.47 25.72
C ALA A 375 7.51 -0.72 24.38
N LEU A 376 8.65 -0.38 23.75
CA LEU A 376 8.68 0.30 22.45
C LEU A 376 8.06 -0.57 21.33
N ILE A 377 8.39 -1.85 21.26
CA ILE A 377 7.85 -2.73 20.21
C ILE A 377 6.36 -2.99 20.43
N SER A 378 5.92 -3.14 21.70
CA SER A 378 4.51 -3.38 22.01
C SER A 378 3.60 -2.23 21.55
N ILE A 379 4.05 -0.98 21.60
CA ILE A 379 3.29 0.18 21.12
C ILE A 379 2.89 0.01 19.64
N LEU A 380 3.75 -0.58 18.81
CA LEU A 380 3.49 -0.72 17.37
C LEU A 380 2.33 -1.67 17.05
N PHE A 381 2.07 -2.64 17.92
CA PHE A 381 1.10 -3.70 17.64
C PHE A 381 -0.19 -3.56 18.44
N LEU A 382 -0.41 -2.43 19.12
CA LEU A 382 -1.68 -2.15 19.78
C LEU A 382 -2.81 -1.96 18.76
N PRO A 383 -4.02 -2.46 19.02
CA PRO A 383 -5.18 -2.27 18.15
C PRO A 383 -5.81 -0.88 18.35
N TYR A 384 -5.25 0.14 17.74
CA TYR A 384 -5.58 1.57 17.88
C TYR A 384 -6.96 1.99 17.36
N SER A 385 -7.69 1.11 16.70
CA SER A 385 -9.08 1.40 16.31
C SER A 385 -10.06 1.48 17.49
N LYS A 386 -9.64 0.99 18.67
CA LYS A 386 -10.43 1.02 19.89
C LYS A 386 -9.88 2.05 20.90
N PRO A 387 -10.72 2.81 21.61
CA PRO A 387 -10.32 3.91 22.50
C PRO A 387 -9.27 3.53 23.54
N GLY A 388 -9.44 2.38 24.19
CA GLY A 388 -8.57 1.94 25.30
C GLY A 388 -7.10 1.78 24.90
N PHE A 389 -6.79 1.49 23.64
CA PHE A 389 -5.42 1.24 23.21
C PHE A 389 -4.60 2.51 22.95
N ALA A 390 -5.24 3.65 22.70
CA ALA A 390 -4.55 4.92 22.70
C ALA A 390 -3.98 5.24 24.08
N TYR A 391 -4.75 5.00 25.13
CA TYR A 391 -4.29 5.15 26.51
C TYR A 391 -3.22 4.11 26.89
N ALA A 392 -3.34 2.87 26.37
CA ALA A 392 -2.30 1.86 26.58
C ALA A 392 -0.96 2.25 25.94
N ALA A 393 -0.96 2.89 24.77
CA ALA A 393 0.25 3.42 24.16
C ALA A 393 0.90 4.50 25.02
N VAL A 394 0.11 5.42 25.58
CA VAL A 394 0.59 6.44 26.53
C VAL A 394 1.18 5.78 27.77
N ALA A 395 0.47 4.80 28.35
CA ALA A 395 0.95 4.06 29.51
C ALA A 395 2.30 3.36 29.23
N LEU A 396 2.43 2.71 28.07
CA LEU A 396 3.70 2.08 27.67
C LEU A 396 4.83 3.09 27.47
N LEU A 397 4.56 4.29 26.95
CA LEU A 397 5.55 5.36 26.87
C LEU A 397 5.98 5.88 28.24
N ILE A 398 5.03 6.02 29.16
CA ILE A 398 5.31 6.39 30.56
C ILE A 398 6.14 5.29 31.23
N ILE A 399 5.75 4.03 31.08
CA ILE A 399 6.49 2.88 31.59
C ILE A 399 7.92 2.87 31.02
N TYR A 400 8.09 3.09 29.71
CA TYR A 400 9.39 3.21 29.08
C TYR A 400 10.24 4.31 29.75
N ALA A 401 9.67 5.51 29.93
CA ALA A 401 10.36 6.64 30.55
C ALA A 401 10.74 6.37 32.02
N ILE A 402 9.86 5.67 32.77
CA ILE A 402 10.12 5.26 34.16
C ILE A 402 11.25 4.25 34.23
N ILE A 403 11.22 3.21 33.37
CA ILE A 403 12.25 2.17 33.31
C ILE A 403 13.60 2.79 32.96
N GLU A 404 13.62 3.71 31.97
CA GLU A 404 14.83 4.43 31.57
C GLU A 404 15.37 5.30 32.71
N LYS A 405 14.52 6.13 33.36
CA LYS A 405 14.92 7.06 34.41
C LYS A 405 15.53 6.37 35.64
N TRP A 406 14.99 5.22 36.01
CA TRP A 406 15.41 4.49 37.22
C TRP A 406 16.35 3.33 36.93
N ASP A 407 16.77 3.16 35.70
CA ASP A 407 17.67 2.07 35.24
C ASP A 407 17.20 0.69 35.70
N ILE A 408 15.88 0.44 35.59
CA ILE A 408 15.23 -0.76 36.14
C ILE A 408 15.75 -2.01 35.47
N ASP A 409 15.91 -1.99 34.11
CA ASP A 409 16.46 -3.14 33.36
C ASP A 409 17.79 -3.57 33.92
N ARG A 410 18.70 -2.63 34.17
CA ARG A 410 20.03 -2.92 34.71
C ARG A 410 19.98 -3.46 36.12
N LYS A 411 19.03 -3.00 36.94
CA LYS A 411 18.84 -3.50 38.30
C LYS A 411 18.26 -4.90 38.34
N LEU A 412 17.30 -5.22 37.45
CA LEU A 412 16.62 -6.53 37.45
C LEU A 412 17.43 -7.61 36.75
N PHE A 413 18.16 -7.27 35.68
CA PHE A 413 18.84 -8.23 34.83
C PHE A 413 20.37 -8.16 34.92
N ILE A 414 20.89 -7.69 36.09
CA ILE A 414 22.32 -7.58 36.36
C ILE A 414 22.98 -8.97 36.22
N GLN A 415 24.03 -8.98 35.42
CA GLN A 415 25.14 -9.94 35.32
C GLN A 415 24.88 -11.35 34.76
N ASN A 416 23.71 -11.97 34.90
CA ASN A 416 23.48 -13.36 34.49
C ASN A 416 22.32 -13.54 33.48
N ALA A 417 21.85 -12.49 32.80
CA ALA A 417 20.81 -12.67 31.81
C ALA A 417 21.37 -13.43 30.60
N ASP A 418 21.04 -14.70 30.58
CA ASP A 418 21.39 -15.69 29.57
C ASP A 418 20.88 -15.22 28.18
N SER A 419 21.51 -15.67 27.12
CA SER A 419 21.06 -15.45 25.75
C SER A 419 19.59 -15.85 25.52
N SER A 420 19.08 -16.77 26.32
CA SER A 420 17.69 -17.22 26.33
C SER A 420 16.66 -16.11 26.59
N LEU A 421 16.94 -15.13 27.47
CA LEU A 421 15.98 -14.04 27.75
C LEU A 421 15.84 -13.09 26.54
N LYS A 422 16.90 -12.84 25.82
CA LYS A 422 16.88 -12.10 24.57
C LYS A 422 15.97 -12.78 23.54
N ASP A 423 16.12 -14.09 23.38
CA ASP A 423 15.34 -14.88 22.45
C ASP A 423 13.85 -14.93 22.83
N ILE A 424 13.54 -14.98 24.15
CA ILE A 424 12.17 -14.86 24.66
C ILE A 424 11.57 -13.49 24.31
N CYS A 425 12.33 -12.40 24.46
CA CYS A 425 11.86 -11.05 24.10
C CYS A 425 11.54 -10.94 22.60
N TYR A 426 12.36 -11.57 21.75
CA TYR A 426 12.10 -11.60 20.32
C TYR A 426 10.88 -12.45 19.97
N LEU A 427 10.74 -13.61 20.61
CA LEU A 427 9.55 -14.46 20.42
C LEU A 427 8.29 -13.72 20.84
N TYR A 428 8.30 -13.01 21.99
CA TYR A 428 7.19 -12.18 22.43
C TYR A 428 6.83 -11.11 21.37
N ALA A 429 7.81 -10.37 20.87
CA ALA A 429 7.60 -9.34 19.86
C ALA A 429 6.95 -9.92 18.59
N MET A 430 7.38 -11.10 18.16
CA MET A 430 6.83 -11.80 17.00
C MET A 430 5.40 -12.29 17.26
N LEU A 431 5.13 -12.88 18.42
CA LEU A 431 3.80 -13.35 18.79
C LEU A 431 2.81 -12.18 18.90
N LEU A 432 3.25 -11.06 19.48
CA LEU A 432 2.43 -9.85 19.57
C LEU A 432 2.10 -9.28 18.17
N ALA A 433 3.09 -9.24 17.28
CA ALA A 433 2.91 -8.82 15.91
C ALA A 433 1.95 -9.76 15.16
N ALA A 434 2.10 -11.07 15.34
CA ALA A 434 1.24 -12.08 14.74
C ALA A 434 -0.20 -12.03 15.28
N TRP A 435 -0.37 -11.89 16.59
CA TRP A 435 -1.68 -11.75 17.22
C TRP A 435 -2.49 -10.58 16.68
N ARG A 436 -1.82 -9.52 16.29
CA ARG A 436 -2.44 -8.32 15.74
C ARG A 436 -3.16 -8.56 14.41
N ILE A 437 -2.73 -9.53 13.61
CA ILE A 437 -3.27 -9.78 12.26
C ILE A 437 -4.48 -10.71 12.32
N HIS A 438 -4.27 -11.89 12.79
CA HIS A 438 -5.30 -12.92 12.94
C HIS A 438 -4.71 -14.13 13.69
N PRO A 439 -5.39 -14.70 14.67
CA PRO A 439 -4.91 -15.90 15.38
C PRO A 439 -5.07 -17.16 14.52
N SER A 440 -4.49 -17.18 13.31
CA SER A 440 -4.52 -18.37 12.46
C SER A 440 -3.26 -19.21 12.70
N GLY A 441 -3.42 -20.53 12.71
CA GLY A 441 -2.29 -21.45 12.87
C GLY A 441 -1.20 -21.30 11.80
N LYS A 442 -1.55 -20.79 10.62
CA LYS A 442 -0.59 -20.50 9.53
C LYS A 442 0.39 -19.40 9.91
N LEU A 443 -0.11 -18.35 10.58
CA LEU A 443 0.72 -17.24 11.03
C LEU A 443 1.66 -17.67 12.15
N LEU A 444 1.18 -18.50 13.09
CA LEU A 444 2.03 -19.08 14.14
C LEU A 444 3.17 -19.90 13.54
N LEU A 445 2.89 -20.69 12.52
CA LEU A 445 3.94 -21.47 11.82
C LEU A 445 5.01 -20.55 11.22
N ILE A 446 4.63 -19.43 10.61
CA ILE A 446 5.61 -18.48 10.05
C ILE A 446 6.42 -17.81 11.15
N VAL A 447 5.78 -17.42 12.25
CA VAL A 447 6.49 -16.89 13.42
C VAL A 447 7.56 -17.88 13.89
N LEU A 448 7.20 -19.14 14.03
CA LEU A 448 8.14 -20.19 14.46
C LEU A 448 9.27 -20.41 13.43
N LEU A 449 8.95 -20.39 12.14
CA LEU A 449 9.94 -20.52 11.07
C LEU A 449 10.90 -19.33 11.00
N VAL A 450 10.40 -18.10 11.16
CA VAL A 450 11.23 -16.90 11.19
C VAL A 450 12.13 -16.90 12.43
N PHE A 451 11.60 -17.30 13.59
CA PHE A 451 12.38 -17.42 14.83
C PHE A 451 13.48 -18.47 14.68
N LEU A 452 13.15 -19.64 14.14
CA LEU A 452 14.14 -20.68 13.86
C LEU A 452 15.22 -20.21 12.89
N LEU A 453 14.86 -19.51 11.83
CA LEU A 453 15.81 -18.92 10.88
C LEU A 453 16.71 -17.87 11.53
N ASP A 454 16.15 -17.00 12.35
CA ASP A 454 16.92 -15.99 13.08
C ASP A 454 17.93 -16.67 14.02
N TYR A 455 17.49 -17.70 14.75
CA TYR A 455 18.34 -18.51 15.61
C TYR A 455 19.47 -19.18 14.82
N LEU A 456 19.12 -19.83 13.70
CA LEU A 456 20.10 -20.50 12.83
C LEU A 456 21.12 -19.52 12.25
N VAL A 457 20.68 -18.36 11.79
CA VAL A 457 21.56 -17.34 11.19
C VAL A 457 22.47 -16.68 12.22
N CYS A 458 22.00 -16.49 13.45
CA CYS A 458 22.69 -15.71 14.47
C CYS A 458 23.44 -16.54 15.52
N GLN A 459 22.93 -17.70 15.90
CA GLN A 459 23.40 -18.46 17.07
C GLN A 459 24.25 -19.68 16.76
N LEU A 460 24.06 -20.36 15.63
CA LEU A 460 24.83 -21.55 15.31
C LEU A 460 26.31 -21.23 15.09
N ARG A 461 27.20 -22.02 15.74
CA ARG A 461 28.66 -21.90 15.64
C ARG A 461 29.23 -22.60 14.39
N SER A 462 28.59 -23.69 13.96
CA SER A 462 29.07 -24.48 12.80
C SER A 462 28.62 -23.86 11.49
N ASP A 463 29.52 -23.30 10.70
CA ASP A 463 29.22 -22.68 9.42
C ASP A 463 28.60 -23.61 8.38
N LYS A 464 28.98 -24.89 8.38
CA LYS A 464 28.42 -25.90 7.46
C LYS A 464 26.97 -26.24 7.82
N LEU A 465 26.70 -26.52 9.11
CA LEU A 465 25.35 -26.80 9.60
C LEU A 465 24.44 -25.57 9.47
N LYS A 466 24.97 -24.39 9.79
CA LYS A 466 24.31 -23.11 9.61
C LYS A 466 23.85 -22.88 8.16
N LYS A 467 24.73 -23.15 7.18
CA LYS A 467 24.37 -23.03 5.75
C LYS A 467 23.32 -24.06 5.35
N ALA A 468 23.46 -25.32 5.72
CA ALA A 468 22.50 -26.36 5.35
C ALA A 468 21.11 -26.10 5.91
N LEU A 469 21.02 -25.80 7.21
CA LEU A 469 19.72 -25.49 7.86
C LEU A 469 19.12 -24.17 7.40
N SER A 470 19.95 -23.15 7.11
CA SER A 470 19.46 -21.90 6.55
C SER A 470 18.91 -22.08 5.13
N VAL A 471 19.56 -22.89 4.29
CA VAL A 471 19.03 -23.23 2.96
C VAL A 471 17.70 -23.96 3.06
N TYR A 472 17.59 -24.93 3.97
CA TYR A 472 16.33 -25.64 4.20
C TYR A 472 15.23 -24.71 4.72
N GLY A 473 15.53 -23.87 5.72
CA GLY A 473 14.60 -22.87 6.24
C GLY A 473 14.18 -21.85 5.18
N ILE A 474 15.09 -21.42 4.31
CA ILE A 474 14.81 -20.56 3.16
C ILE A 474 13.88 -21.25 2.18
N LEU A 475 14.12 -22.51 1.86
CA LEU A 475 13.25 -23.30 0.97
C LEU A 475 11.85 -23.43 1.54
N VAL A 476 11.71 -23.75 2.83
CA VAL A 476 10.42 -23.84 3.49
C VAL A 476 9.70 -22.49 3.49
N LEU A 477 10.39 -21.39 3.79
CA LEU A 477 9.80 -20.05 3.74
C LEU A 477 9.45 -19.63 2.31
N ALA A 478 10.29 -19.93 1.33
CA ALA A 478 10.02 -19.63 -0.07
C ALA A 478 8.80 -20.43 -0.58
N VAL A 479 8.70 -21.70 -0.21
CA VAL A 479 7.51 -22.52 -0.50
C VAL A 479 6.28 -21.97 0.23
N THR A 480 6.41 -21.58 1.49
CA THR A 480 5.31 -21.01 2.27
C THR A 480 4.90 -19.64 1.73
N ALA A 481 5.86 -18.79 1.35
CA ALA A 481 5.59 -17.53 0.69
C ALA A 481 4.93 -17.75 -0.67
N GLY A 482 5.47 -18.65 -1.47
CA GLY A 482 4.90 -19.03 -2.77
C GLY A 482 3.49 -19.59 -2.63
N THR A 483 3.25 -20.50 -1.69
CA THR A 483 1.90 -21.01 -1.42
C THR A 483 0.98 -19.96 -0.80
N GLY A 484 1.50 -19.04 0.01
CA GLY A 484 0.75 -17.91 0.55
C GLY A 484 0.35 -16.90 -0.53
N VAL A 485 1.28 -16.51 -1.39
CA VAL A 485 1.01 -15.70 -2.59
C VAL A 485 -0.05 -16.38 -3.43
N LEU A 486 0.15 -17.65 -3.74
CA LEU A 486 -0.79 -18.47 -4.49
C LEU A 486 -2.17 -18.53 -3.84
N TYR A 487 -2.24 -18.88 -2.56
CA TYR A 487 -3.50 -18.98 -1.82
C TYR A 487 -4.24 -17.64 -1.81
N ASN A 488 -3.51 -16.54 -1.59
CA ASN A 488 -4.10 -15.20 -1.56
C ASN A 488 -4.57 -14.76 -2.95
N ILE A 489 -3.79 -15.07 -3.99
CA ILE A 489 -4.13 -14.77 -5.37
C ILE A 489 -5.28 -15.64 -5.86
N THR A 490 -5.39 -16.87 -5.39
CA THR A 490 -6.38 -17.85 -5.87
C THR A 490 -7.66 -17.89 -5.03
N GLY A 491 -7.78 -17.07 -4.00
CA GLY A 491 -8.93 -17.12 -3.09
C GLY A 491 -9.14 -18.51 -2.47
N GLY A 492 -8.07 -19.32 -2.39
CA GLY A 492 -8.13 -20.70 -1.90
C GLY A 492 -8.41 -21.75 -2.98
N HIS A 493 -8.60 -21.37 -4.24
CA HIS A 493 -8.84 -22.32 -5.34
C HIS A 493 -7.54 -22.77 -6.01
N ARG A 494 -7.27 -24.06 -6.03
CA ARG A 494 -6.04 -24.67 -6.57
C ARG A 494 -5.82 -24.45 -8.08
N ALA A 495 -6.84 -24.00 -8.80
CA ALA A 495 -6.84 -23.87 -10.26
C ALA A 495 -6.32 -22.52 -10.79
N ALA A 496 -6.14 -21.52 -9.96
CA ALA A 496 -5.91 -20.14 -10.39
C ALA A 496 -4.47 -19.79 -10.81
N PHE A 497 -3.58 -20.77 -10.86
CA PHE A 497 -2.30 -20.60 -11.58
C PHE A 497 -2.47 -20.54 -13.10
N ILE A 498 -3.66 -20.87 -13.60
CA ILE A 498 -3.83 -21.24 -14.99
C ILE A 498 -4.41 -20.09 -15.84
N SER A 499 -5.25 -19.23 -15.28
CA SER A 499 -5.69 -18.02 -15.96
C SER A 499 -6.27 -16.97 -15.00
N GLY A 500 -6.05 -15.67 -15.31
CA GLY A 500 -6.68 -14.58 -14.60
C GLY A 500 -8.21 -14.64 -14.66
N ASP A 501 -8.78 -15.22 -15.69
CA ASP A 501 -10.23 -15.41 -15.85
C ASP A 501 -10.84 -16.35 -14.81
N GLN A 502 -10.18 -17.46 -14.49
CA GLN A 502 -10.65 -18.37 -13.43
C GLN A 502 -10.59 -17.69 -12.04
N PHE A 503 -9.59 -16.86 -11.84
CA PHE A 503 -9.51 -16.08 -10.62
C PHE A 503 -10.66 -15.06 -10.53
N VAL A 504 -10.93 -14.28 -11.58
CA VAL A 504 -12.07 -13.36 -11.63
C VAL A 504 -13.37 -14.13 -11.42
N LYS A 505 -13.56 -15.25 -12.11
CA LYS A 505 -14.74 -16.12 -11.96
C LYS A 505 -14.94 -16.55 -10.50
N SER A 506 -13.87 -16.92 -9.80
CA SER A 506 -13.95 -17.30 -8.38
C SER A 506 -14.30 -16.13 -7.46
N ALA A 507 -13.87 -14.92 -7.80
CA ALA A 507 -14.10 -13.72 -7.00
C ALA A 507 -15.51 -13.13 -7.20
N VAL A 508 -16.02 -13.15 -8.45
CA VAL A 508 -17.34 -12.59 -8.79
C VAL A 508 -18.49 -13.61 -8.65
N GLY A 509 -18.17 -14.91 -8.62
CA GLY A 509 -19.11 -16.01 -8.60
C GLY A 509 -19.54 -16.48 -10.00
N ASN A 510 -19.84 -17.77 -10.12
CA ASN A 510 -20.22 -18.39 -11.39
C ASN A 510 -21.45 -17.71 -12.02
N SER A 511 -22.42 -17.35 -11.20
CA SER A 511 -23.69 -16.75 -11.63
C SER A 511 -23.47 -15.46 -12.44
N ILE A 512 -22.66 -14.52 -11.92
CA ILE A 512 -22.34 -13.27 -12.61
C ILE A 512 -21.43 -13.50 -13.80
N TRP A 513 -20.43 -14.37 -13.67
CA TRP A 513 -19.49 -14.68 -14.74
C TRP A 513 -20.21 -15.24 -15.99
N ASP A 514 -21.02 -16.29 -15.80
CA ASP A 514 -21.67 -16.97 -16.91
C ASP A 514 -22.71 -16.06 -17.58
N LEU A 515 -23.44 -15.24 -16.81
CA LEU A 515 -24.39 -14.26 -17.34
C LEU A 515 -23.67 -13.16 -18.16
N ALA A 516 -22.56 -12.66 -17.65
CA ALA A 516 -21.77 -11.61 -18.31
C ALA A 516 -21.14 -12.10 -19.62
N LYS A 517 -20.60 -13.33 -19.63
CA LYS A 517 -20.05 -13.95 -20.86
C LYS A 517 -21.12 -14.22 -21.89
N SER A 518 -22.31 -14.66 -21.48
CA SER A 518 -23.44 -14.82 -22.40
C SER A 518 -23.87 -13.47 -22.99
N PHE A 519 -23.90 -12.41 -22.18
CA PHE A 519 -24.23 -11.05 -22.65
C PHE A 519 -23.18 -10.52 -23.64
N GLU A 520 -21.89 -10.76 -23.37
CA GLU A 520 -20.81 -10.41 -24.29
C GLU A 520 -20.97 -11.04 -25.67
N GLN A 521 -21.38 -12.33 -25.72
CA GLN A 521 -21.52 -13.07 -26.97
C GLN A 521 -22.69 -12.59 -27.84
N ILE A 522 -23.77 -12.10 -27.23
CA ILE A 522 -25.00 -11.71 -27.94
C ILE A 522 -25.12 -10.21 -28.20
N THR A 523 -24.14 -9.41 -27.76
CA THR A 523 -24.17 -7.94 -27.92
C THR A 523 -22.89 -7.40 -28.55
N GLY A 524 -23.00 -6.27 -29.26
CA GLY A 524 -21.85 -5.55 -29.79
C GLY A 524 -20.98 -4.90 -28.70
N PRO A 525 -19.72 -4.54 -29.00
CA PRO A 525 -18.79 -3.93 -28.04
C PRO A 525 -19.25 -2.57 -27.51
N ASP A 526 -20.08 -1.87 -28.24
CA ASP A 526 -20.69 -0.57 -27.93
C ASP A 526 -21.92 -0.68 -27.04
N ALA A 527 -22.40 -1.90 -26.75
CA ALA A 527 -23.58 -2.13 -25.92
C ALA A 527 -23.40 -1.54 -24.50
N MET A 528 -24.41 -0.82 -24.06
CA MET A 528 -24.45 -0.24 -22.72
C MET A 528 -25.70 -0.73 -21.99
N PHE A 529 -25.55 -1.05 -20.70
CA PHE A 529 -26.66 -1.47 -19.85
C PHE A 529 -26.82 -0.57 -18.63
N LEU A 530 -28.04 -0.48 -18.13
CA LEU A 530 -28.38 0.13 -16.86
C LEU A 530 -28.35 -0.92 -15.75
N ALA A 531 -27.89 -0.59 -14.57
CA ALA A 531 -27.99 -1.43 -13.37
C ALA A 531 -28.18 -0.55 -12.13
N ASP A 532 -28.51 -1.16 -11.00
CA ASP A 532 -28.50 -0.42 -9.73
C ASP A 532 -27.09 0.15 -9.49
N PRO A 533 -26.95 1.48 -9.40
CA PRO A 533 -25.65 2.12 -9.22
C PRO A 533 -24.87 1.65 -7.98
N ASP A 534 -25.57 1.12 -6.98
CA ASP A 534 -24.99 0.63 -5.73
C ASP A 534 -24.66 -0.87 -5.76
N ASP A 535 -25.04 -1.58 -6.82
CA ASP A 535 -24.80 -3.01 -6.94
C ASP A 535 -23.35 -3.31 -7.34
N ARG A 536 -22.60 -3.92 -6.43
CA ARG A 536 -21.21 -4.32 -6.68
C ARG A 536 -21.09 -5.36 -7.78
N ALA A 537 -22.10 -6.23 -7.93
CA ALA A 537 -22.09 -7.25 -8.97
C ALA A 537 -22.20 -6.65 -10.37
N ALA A 538 -22.88 -5.51 -10.54
CA ALA A 538 -22.94 -4.79 -11.82
C ALA A 538 -21.55 -4.30 -12.26
N ASN A 539 -20.68 -3.95 -11.31
CA ASN A 539 -19.29 -3.60 -11.62
C ASN A 539 -18.50 -4.81 -12.14
N ALA A 540 -18.65 -5.96 -11.48
CA ALA A 540 -18.03 -7.20 -11.95
C ALA A 540 -18.60 -7.64 -13.31
N PHE A 541 -19.90 -7.53 -13.51
CA PHE A 541 -20.57 -7.84 -14.77
C PHE A 541 -20.03 -7.00 -15.93
N GLN A 542 -19.91 -5.69 -15.74
CA GLN A 542 -19.33 -4.77 -16.72
C GLN A 542 -17.93 -5.21 -17.17
N LEU A 543 -17.07 -5.59 -16.25
CA LEU A 543 -15.70 -6.00 -16.54
C LEU A 543 -15.62 -7.33 -17.28
N VAL A 544 -16.41 -8.32 -16.85
CA VAL A 544 -16.41 -9.66 -17.45
C VAL A 544 -17.04 -9.65 -18.84
N SER A 545 -18.06 -8.82 -19.05
CA SER A 545 -18.75 -8.70 -20.35
C SER A 545 -18.07 -7.77 -21.33
N HIS A 546 -17.06 -6.99 -20.92
CA HIS A 546 -16.48 -5.90 -21.72
C HIS A 546 -17.54 -4.93 -22.29
N ARG A 547 -18.63 -4.72 -21.53
CA ARG A 547 -19.74 -3.83 -21.88
C ARG A 547 -19.92 -2.75 -20.85
N SER A 548 -20.21 -1.54 -21.29
CA SER A 548 -20.36 -0.40 -20.41
C SER A 548 -21.59 -0.48 -19.54
N CYS A 549 -21.45 -0.30 -18.23
CA CYS A 549 -22.57 0.08 -17.37
C CYS A 549 -22.77 1.60 -17.43
N TYR A 550 -24.03 2.05 -17.53
CA TYR A 550 -24.33 3.47 -17.69
C TYR A 550 -23.72 4.34 -16.59
N ARG A 551 -23.95 4.00 -15.33
CA ARG A 551 -23.39 4.72 -14.16
C ARG A 551 -23.31 3.79 -12.97
N LEU A 552 -22.14 3.73 -12.35
CA LEU A 552 -21.93 2.99 -11.10
C LEU A 552 -21.34 3.92 -10.05
N TYR A 553 -21.81 3.81 -8.81
CA TYR A 553 -21.37 4.70 -7.72
C TYR A 553 -19.89 4.54 -7.40
N LYS A 554 -19.36 3.34 -7.56
CA LYS A 554 -17.92 3.07 -7.34
C LYS A 554 -17.04 3.63 -8.47
N ASN A 555 -17.55 3.75 -9.70
CA ASN A 555 -16.82 4.18 -10.88
C ASN A 555 -16.98 5.69 -11.11
N MET A 556 -16.37 6.48 -10.23
CA MET A 556 -16.35 7.92 -10.37
C MET A 556 -15.32 8.33 -11.43
N PRO A 557 -15.68 9.13 -12.43
CA PRO A 557 -14.75 9.61 -13.44
C PRO A 557 -13.69 10.55 -12.86
N SER A 558 -12.54 10.65 -13.55
CA SER A 558 -11.43 11.52 -13.15
C SER A 558 -11.64 12.99 -13.51
N ASN A 559 -12.45 13.29 -14.52
CA ASN A 559 -12.75 14.67 -14.96
C ASN A 559 -13.82 15.31 -14.07
N LYS A 560 -13.60 16.55 -13.59
CA LYS A 560 -14.51 17.25 -12.66
C LYS A 560 -15.93 17.43 -13.23
N ASN A 561 -16.09 17.85 -14.49
CA ASN A 561 -17.41 17.99 -15.12
C ASN A 561 -18.13 16.64 -15.22
N SER A 562 -17.39 15.60 -15.57
CA SER A 562 -17.92 14.24 -15.62
C SER A 562 -18.37 13.75 -14.24
N VAL A 563 -17.74 14.18 -13.14
CA VAL A 563 -18.16 13.86 -11.76
C VAL A 563 -19.53 14.45 -11.44
N ILE A 564 -19.77 15.69 -11.82
CA ILE A 564 -21.07 16.35 -11.58
C ILE A 564 -22.19 15.62 -12.33
N ARG A 565 -21.98 15.38 -13.64
CA ARG A 565 -22.94 14.66 -14.48
C ARG A 565 -23.15 13.23 -13.98
N TRP A 566 -22.07 12.54 -13.65
CA TRP A 566 -22.13 11.19 -13.10
C TRP A 566 -23.01 11.13 -11.84
N TYR A 567 -22.87 12.07 -10.93
CA TYR A 567 -23.66 12.07 -9.70
C TYR A 567 -25.15 12.37 -9.96
N GLN A 568 -25.45 13.32 -10.84
CA GLN A 568 -26.82 13.64 -11.24
C GLN A 568 -27.50 12.41 -11.88
N ASP A 569 -26.79 11.70 -12.76
CA ASP A 569 -27.27 10.48 -13.40
C ASP A 569 -27.48 9.34 -12.39
N ILE A 570 -26.57 9.19 -11.41
CA ILE A 570 -26.70 8.19 -10.32
C ILE A 570 -27.97 8.41 -9.50
N VAL A 571 -28.26 9.66 -9.13
CA VAL A 571 -29.45 9.99 -8.35
C VAL A 571 -30.72 9.63 -9.13
N LYS A 572 -30.77 9.93 -10.43
CA LYS A 572 -31.89 9.56 -11.31
C LYS A 572 -32.00 8.03 -11.45
N ALA A 573 -30.89 7.35 -11.76
CA ALA A 573 -30.87 5.91 -11.95
C ALA A 573 -31.33 5.14 -10.70
N ARG A 574 -30.90 5.55 -9.51
CA ARG A 574 -31.35 4.97 -8.23
C ARG A 574 -32.87 5.04 -8.05
N LYS A 575 -33.45 6.20 -8.39
CA LYS A 575 -34.90 6.40 -8.28
C LYS A 575 -35.65 5.48 -9.24
N VAL A 576 -35.26 5.49 -10.50
CA VAL A 576 -35.94 4.79 -11.58
C VAL A 576 -35.83 3.26 -11.46
N ILE A 577 -34.67 2.74 -11.10
CA ILE A 577 -34.49 1.28 -10.91
C ILE A 577 -35.37 0.72 -9.79
N ARG A 578 -35.72 1.55 -8.81
CA ARG A 578 -36.63 1.17 -7.71
C ARG A 578 -38.11 1.53 -8.02
N GLY A 579 -38.34 2.25 -9.09
CA GLY A 579 -39.66 2.64 -9.57
C GLY A 579 -40.38 1.56 -10.37
N SER A 580 -41.46 1.93 -11.03
CA SER A 580 -42.29 1.04 -11.88
C SER A 580 -41.57 0.68 -13.20
N ALA A 581 -42.03 -0.37 -13.86
CA ALA A 581 -41.57 -0.77 -15.18
C ALA A 581 -41.76 0.34 -16.24
N GLY A 582 -42.84 1.14 -16.14
CA GLY A 582 -43.07 2.29 -17.01
C GLY A 582 -42.04 3.41 -16.81
N GLU A 583 -41.78 3.82 -15.56
CA GLU A 583 -40.76 4.83 -15.26
C GLU A 583 -39.36 4.40 -15.72
N LEU A 584 -39.05 3.11 -15.56
CA LEU A 584 -37.81 2.54 -16.03
C LEU A 584 -37.69 2.59 -17.56
N TYR A 585 -38.76 2.27 -18.28
CA TYR A 585 -38.83 2.32 -19.73
C TYR A 585 -38.64 3.74 -20.23
N ASP A 586 -39.38 4.71 -19.69
CA ASP A 586 -39.30 6.12 -20.08
C ASP A 586 -37.89 6.67 -19.89
N TYR A 587 -37.29 6.39 -18.73
CA TYR A 587 -35.92 6.81 -18.45
C TYR A 587 -34.89 6.17 -19.42
N MET A 588 -34.99 4.87 -19.67
CA MET A 588 -34.12 4.19 -20.61
C MET A 588 -34.28 4.72 -22.04
N ASN A 589 -35.50 5.14 -22.39
CA ASN A 589 -35.80 5.76 -23.67
C ASN A 589 -35.16 7.15 -23.79
N ASP A 590 -35.29 7.98 -22.75
CA ASP A 590 -34.70 9.33 -22.69
C ASP A 590 -33.18 9.33 -22.84
N ILE A 591 -32.50 8.34 -22.24
CA ILE A 591 -31.03 8.22 -22.32
C ILE A 591 -30.56 7.26 -23.41
N ASN A 592 -31.48 6.76 -24.25
CA ASN A 592 -31.23 5.84 -25.36
C ASN A 592 -30.47 4.56 -24.96
N LEU A 593 -30.86 3.94 -23.84
CA LEU A 593 -30.32 2.64 -23.40
C LEU A 593 -31.22 1.49 -23.81
N GLN A 594 -30.60 0.39 -24.23
CA GLN A 594 -31.31 -0.79 -24.67
C GLN A 594 -31.41 -1.88 -23.61
N TYR A 595 -30.46 -1.99 -22.70
CA TYR A 595 -30.34 -3.11 -21.79
C TYR A 595 -30.39 -2.68 -20.33
N VAL A 596 -31.00 -3.55 -19.46
CA VAL A 596 -31.01 -3.34 -18.01
C VAL A 596 -30.73 -4.65 -17.29
N LEU A 597 -29.78 -4.62 -16.35
CA LEU A 597 -29.45 -5.71 -15.45
C LEU A 597 -30.08 -5.45 -14.09
N LEU A 598 -30.91 -6.37 -13.64
CA LEU A 598 -31.63 -6.26 -12.36
C LEU A 598 -31.49 -7.54 -11.55
N LYS A 599 -31.74 -7.45 -10.25
CA LYS A 599 -31.86 -8.64 -9.40
C LYS A 599 -33.08 -9.45 -9.79
N ALA A 600 -32.99 -10.78 -9.62
CA ALA A 600 -34.04 -11.72 -10.03
C ALA A 600 -35.42 -11.48 -9.37
N ASN A 601 -35.46 -10.81 -8.21
CA ASN A 601 -36.71 -10.44 -7.53
C ASN A 601 -37.56 -9.40 -8.29
N ARG A 602 -37.01 -8.73 -9.31
CA ARG A 602 -37.73 -7.80 -10.20
C ARG A 602 -38.26 -8.48 -11.48
N PHE A 603 -38.04 -9.79 -11.61
CA PHE A 603 -38.37 -10.53 -12.84
C PHE A 603 -39.87 -10.48 -13.18
N ASP A 604 -40.72 -10.80 -12.24
CA ASP A 604 -42.18 -10.96 -12.51
C ASP A 604 -42.87 -9.68 -12.95
N GLU A 605 -42.40 -8.54 -12.46
CA GLU A 605 -42.90 -7.22 -12.82
C GLU A 605 -42.52 -6.85 -14.27
N LEU A 606 -41.23 -6.98 -14.62
CA LEU A 606 -40.78 -6.61 -15.95
C LEU A 606 -41.16 -7.60 -17.03
N ALA A 607 -41.23 -8.90 -16.71
CA ALA A 607 -41.66 -9.94 -17.64
C ALA A 607 -43.12 -9.76 -18.10
N LYS A 608 -43.96 -9.15 -17.28
CA LYS A 608 -45.35 -8.81 -17.61
C LYS A 608 -45.49 -7.49 -18.37
N SER A 609 -44.44 -6.67 -18.41
CA SER A 609 -44.47 -5.39 -19.09
C SER A 609 -44.36 -5.56 -20.62
N PRO A 610 -45.18 -4.87 -21.41
CA PRO A 610 -45.07 -4.91 -22.88
C PRO A 610 -43.80 -4.26 -23.40
N HIS A 611 -43.10 -3.49 -22.58
CA HIS A 611 -41.95 -2.67 -22.94
C HIS A 611 -40.61 -3.39 -22.85
N PHE A 612 -40.58 -4.59 -22.25
CA PHE A 612 -39.34 -5.31 -22.02
C PHE A 612 -39.38 -6.72 -22.60
N GLU A 613 -38.25 -7.18 -23.07
CA GLU A 613 -38.02 -8.54 -23.52
C GLU A 613 -36.92 -9.19 -22.65
N LEU A 614 -37.20 -10.38 -22.12
CA LEU A 614 -36.21 -11.13 -21.37
C LEU A 614 -35.12 -11.65 -22.31
N MET A 615 -33.86 -11.32 -22.04
CA MET A 615 -32.74 -11.85 -22.79
C MET A 615 -32.01 -12.98 -22.07
N LEU A 616 -31.63 -12.75 -20.82
CA LEU A 616 -30.86 -13.69 -20.02
C LEU A 616 -31.41 -13.71 -18.58
N LYS A 617 -31.36 -14.88 -17.96
CA LYS A 617 -31.76 -15.04 -16.57
C LYS A 617 -30.93 -16.12 -15.89
N ASN A 618 -30.59 -15.88 -14.64
CA ASN A 618 -30.11 -16.90 -13.72
C ASN A 618 -30.81 -16.78 -12.36
N HIS A 619 -30.32 -17.45 -11.33
CA HIS A 619 -30.91 -17.42 -10.00
C HIS A 619 -30.92 -16.03 -9.38
N ASP A 620 -29.87 -15.23 -9.58
CA ASP A 620 -29.62 -13.97 -8.86
C ASP A 620 -29.98 -12.72 -9.68
N TYR A 621 -29.85 -12.81 -11.02
CA TYR A 621 -29.95 -11.66 -11.93
C TYR A 621 -30.76 -11.98 -13.18
N VAL A 622 -31.34 -10.91 -13.73
CA VAL A 622 -32.07 -10.93 -15.01
C VAL A 622 -31.59 -9.78 -15.87
N MET A 623 -31.44 -10.05 -17.15
CA MET A 623 -31.13 -9.06 -18.17
C MET A 623 -32.34 -8.90 -19.09
N PHE A 624 -32.86 -7.70 -19.19
CA PHE A 624 -33.92 -7.34 -20.12
C PHE A 624 -33.40 -6.39 -21.22
N LYS A 625 -34.01 -6.50 -22.38
CA LYS A 625 -33.87 -5.55 -23.47
C LYS A 625 -35.13 -4.70 -23.56
N ARG A 626 -34.99 -3.37 -23.77
CA ARG A 626 -36.07 -2.47 -24.11
C ARG A 626 -36.56 -2.78 -25.54
N LYS A 627 -37.85 -2.93 -25.72
CA LYS A 627 -38.51 -3.15 -27.03
C LYS A 627 -38.61 -1.86 -27.83
#